data_607b1020d73109add8845b177aff6ae4
#
_entry.id   607b1020d73109add8845b177aff6ae4
#
_cell.length_a   1.000
_cell.length_b   1.000
_cell.length_c   1.000
_cell.angle_alpha   90.00
_cell.angle_beta   90.00
_cell.angle_gamma   90.00
#
_symmetry.space_group_name_H-M   'P 1'
#
loop_
_entity.id
_entity.type
_entity.pdbx_description
1 polymer ?
#
loop_
_entity_poly.entity_id
_entity_poly.type
_entity_poly.pdbx_seq_one_letter_code
_entity_poly.pdbx_strand_id
1 'polypeptide(L)' 'MFMSRLKELRIEKGYTQIKMQMLTGIDQSDYSKLENGKRYYTYEQCRKLAIALDTSMDYLAGLTDEKAPYSRNCSK' A
#
# COMPACT_ATOMS: atom_id res chain seq x y z
N MET A 1 8.37 -18.40 2.65
CA MET A 1 8.80 -17.01 2.57
C MET A 1 7.63 -16.06 2.58
N PHE A 2 7.67 -15.08 3.44
CA PHE A 2 6.58 -14.15 3.57
C PHE A 2 6.72 -12.99 2.60
N MET A 3 5.66 -12.69 1.88
CA MET A 3 5.63 -11.53 0.99
C MET A 3 4.58 -10.57 1.52
N SER A 4 4.94 -9.32 1.71
CA SER A 4 4.01 -8.35 2.26
C SER A 4 2.87 -8.07 1.27
N ARG A 5 1.74 -7.67 1.80
CA ARG A 5 0.60 -7.33 0.95
C ARG A 5 0.91 -6.14 0.06
N LEU A 6 1.74 -5.23 0.55
CA LEU A 6 2.18 -4.09 -0.25
C LEU A 6 2.92 -4.56 -1.49
N LYS A 7 3.86 -5.47 -1.33
CA LYS A 7 4.64 -5.98 -2.46
C LYS A 7 3.77 -6.78 -3.40
N GLU A 8 2.88 -7.61 -2.87
CA GLU A 8 1.98 -8.41 -3.69
C GLU A 8 1.11 -7.53 -4.59
N LEU A 9 0.50 -6.49 -4.02
CA LEU A 9 -0.35 -5.60 -4.80
C LEU A 9 0.44 -4.82 -5.82
N ARG A 10 1.64 -4.39 -5.46
CA ARG A 10 2.48 -3.65 -6.39
C ARG A 10 2.78 -4.51 -7.63
N ILE A 11 3.17 -5.76 -7.40
CA ILE A 11 3.50 -6.66 -8.49
C ILE A 11 2.26 -6.97 -9.31
N GLU A 12 1.14 -7.17 -8.66
CA GLU A 12 -0.11 -7.45 -9.32
C GLU A 12 -0.52 -6.30 -10.25
N LYS A 13 -0.24 -5.07 -9.86
CA LYS A 13 -0.55 -3.90 -10.67
C LYS A 13 0.50 -3.63 -11.74
N GLY A 14 1.62 -4.35 -11.69
CA GLY A 14 2.70 -4.15 -12.65
C GLY A 14 3.52 -2.91 -12.36
N TYR A 15 3.50 -2.41 -11.13
CA TYR A 15 4.24 -1.20 -10.77
C TYR A 15 5.64 -1.54 -10.27
N THR A 16 6.60 -0.67 -10.56
CA THR A 16 7.93 -0.78 -9.97
C THR A 16 7.95 -0.05 -8.65
N GLN A 17 9.00 -0.25 -7.86
CA GLN A 17 9.15 0.50 -6.62
C GLN A 17 9.29 1.99 -6.90
N ILE A 18 9.98 2.34 -7.99
CA ILE A 18 10.12 3.74 -8.37
C ILE A 18 8.76 4.35 -8.67
N LYS A 19 7.90 3.62 -9.36
CA LYS A 19 6.54 4.10 -9.64
C LYS A 19 5.78 4.37 -8.34
N MET A 20 5.92 3.47 -7.38
CA MET A 20 5.25 3.65 -6.09
C MET A 20 5.76 4.87 -5.36
N GLN A 21 7.07 5.13 -5.42
CA GLN A 21 7.63 6.33 -4.83
C GLN A 21 7.06 7.59 -5.47
N MET A 22 6.91 7.58 -6.78
CA MET A 22 6.35 8.71 -7.49
C MET A 22 4.88 8.95 -7.14
N LEU A 23 4.13 7.88 -6.98
CA LEU A 23 2.70 7.99 -6.68
C LEU A 23 2.43 8.42 -5.24
N THR A 24 3.31 8.06 -4.33
CA THR A 24 3.06 8.29 -2.91
C THR A 24 3.95 9.34 -2.29
N GLY A 25 5.06 9.67 -2.93
CA GLY A 25 6.03 10.59 -2.35
C GLY A 25 6.84 10.01 -1.20
N ILE A 26 6.76 8.71 -0.97
CA ILE A 26 7.51 8.06 0.09
C ILE A 26 8.94 7.84 -0.39
N ASP A 27 9.91 8.17 0.46
CA ASP A 27 11.32 8.01 0.16
C ASP A 27 11.67 6.55 -0.10
N GLN A 28 12.65 6.29 -0.95
CA GLN A 28 13.03 4.93 -1.32
C GLN A 28 13.40 4.09 -0.11
N SER A 29 14.17 4.65 0.80
CA SER A 29 14.61 3.93 1.98
C SER A 29 13.43 3.51 2.84
N ASP A 30 12.51 4.43 3.07
CA ASP A 30 11.31 4.15 3.85
C ASP A 30 10.41 3.17 3.12
N TYR A 31 10.22 3.37 1.83
CA TYR A 31 9.36 2.48 1.06
C TYR A 31 9.89 1.05 1.10
N SER A 32 11.19 0.88 0.93
CA SER A 32 11.79 -0.44 0.96
C SER A 32 11.59 -1.12 2.31
N LYS A 33 11.70 -0.37 3.40
CA LYS A 33 11.48 -0.92 4.73
C LYS A 33 10.04 -1.35 4.93
N LEU A 34 9.10 -0.57 4.40
CA LEU A 34 7.68 -0.91 4.50
C LEU A 34 7.40 -2.20 3.72
N GLU A 35 7.94 -2.32 2.54
CA GLU A 35 7.69 -3.48 1.69
C GLU A 35 8.32 -4.74 2.27
N ASN A 36 9.45 -4.60 2.94
CA ASN A 36 10.15 -5.74 3.53
C ASN A 36 9.67 -6.06 4.95
N GLY A 37 8.68 -5.33 5.45
CA GLY A 37 8.12 -5.60 6.77
C GLY A 37 9.00 -5.15 7.92
N LYS A 38 9.96 -4.26 7.66
CA LYS A 38 10.87 -3.78 8.69
C LYS A 38 10.33 -2.58 9.46
N ARG A 39 9.24 -2.00 9.02
CA ARG A 39 8.58 -0.90 9.71
C ARG A 39 7.10 -1.03 9.51
N TYR A 40 6.35 -0.47 10.44
CA TYR A 40 4.90 -0.38 10.28
C TYR A 40 4.57 0.90 9.52
N TYR A 41 3.47 0.89 8.79
CA TYR A 41 3.01 2.09 8.09
C TYR A 41 2.59 3.12 9.10
N THR A 42 2.93 4.38 8.85
CA THR A 42 2.23 5.47 9.55
C THR A 42 0.85 5.59 8.91
N TYR A 43 -0.05 6.30 9.57
CA TYR A 43 -1.39 6.51 9.02
C TYR A 43 -1.31 7.13 7.63
N GLU A 44 -0.50 8.16 7.49
CA GLU A 44 -0.37 8.88 6.23
C GLU A 44 0.22 7.99 5.14
N GLN A 45 1.22 7.20 5.47
CA GLN A 45 1.81 6.28 4.51
C GLN A 45 0.80 5.22 4.07
N CYS A 46 0.07 4.66 5.02
CA CYS A 46 -0.92 3.63 4.71
C CYS A 46 -2.02 4.20 3.81
N ARG A 47 -2.47 5.40 4.09
CA ARG A 47 -3.50 6.06 3.29
C ARG A 47 -3.02 6.29 1.86
N LYS A 48 -1.81 6.80 1.70
CA LYS A 48 -1.27 7.08 0.37
C LYS A 48 -1.06 5.80 -0.43
N LEU A 49 -0.57 4.76 0.23
CA LEU A 49 -0.36 3.48 -0.43
C LEU A 49 -1.68 2.83 -0.84
N ALA A 50 -2.68 2.92 0.01
CA ALA A 50 -3.98 2.34 -0.30
C ALA A 50 -4.60 3.02 -1.51
N ILE A 51 -4.48 4.32 -1.61
CA ILE A 51 -5.01 5.07 -2.74
C ILE A 51 -4.24 4.70 -4.01
N ALA A 52 -2.92 4.65 -3.93
CA ALA A 52 -2.08 4.35 -5.09
C ALA A 52 -2.34 2.96 -5.63
N LEU A 53 -2.62 2.01 -4.74
CA LEU A 53 -2.85 0.62 -5.14
C LEU A 53 -4.31 0.26 -5.27
N ASP A 54 -5.20 1.25 -5.08
CA ASP A 54 -6.65 1.05 -5.20
C ASP A 54 -7.11 -0.08 -4.28
N THR A 55 -6.73 0.01 -3.04
CA THR A 55 -7.13 -0.96 -2.01
C THR A 55 -7.50 -0.21 -0.74
N SER A 56 -7.81 -0.92 0.32
CA SER A 56 -8.15 -0.28 1.59
C SER A 56 -6.95 -0.30 2.53
N MET A 57 -6.94 0.62 3.48
CA MET A 57 -5.93 0.63 4.51
C MET A 57 -6.04 -0.63 5.36
N ASP A 58 -7.26 -1.14 5.55
CA ASP A 58 -7.48 -2.35 6.32
C ASP A 58 -6.81 -3.56 5.68
N TYR A 59 -6.86 -3.64 4.35
CA TYR A 59 -6.20 -4.74 3.67
C TYR A 59 -4.69 -4.68 3.86
N LEU A 60 -4.11 -3.48 3.70
CA LEU A 60 -2.67 -3.32 3.89
C LEU A 60 -2.25 -3.59 5.32
N ALA A 61 -3.10 -3.24 6.27
CA ALA A 61 -2.79 -3.45 7.68
C ALA A 61 -3.08 -4.88 8.15
N GLY A 62 -3.67 -5.70 7.30
CA GLY A 62 -3.97 -7.09 7.67
C GLY A 62 -5.26 -7.29 8.42
N LEU A 63 -6.12 -6.28 8.43
CA LEU A 63 -7.39 -6.37 9.17
C LEU A 63 -8.52 -6.99 8.35
N THR A 64 -8.35 -7.12 7.06
CA THR A 64 -9.32 -7.74 6.18
C THR A 64 -8.61 -8.44 5.05
N ASP A 65 -9.23 -9.43 4.45
CA ASP A 65 -8.67 -10.10 3.27
C ASP A 65 -9.29 -9.56 1.98
N GLU A 66 -10.17 -8.59 2.10
CA GLU A 66 -10.82 -8.00 0.93
C GLU A 66 -9.91 -6.96 0.30
N LYS A 67 -9.44 -7.19 -0.93
CA LYS A 67 -8.54 -6.28 -1.62
C LYS A 67 -9.24 -5.05 -2.16
N ALA A 68 -10.52 -5.16 -2.46
CA ALA A 68 -11.24 -4.04 -3.06
C ALA A 68 -11.33 -2.89 -2.06
N PRO A 69 -11.18 -1.65 -2.52
CA PRO A 69 -11.29 -0.52 -1.60
C PRO A 69 -12.72 -0.32 -1.15
N TYR A 70 -12.88 0.28 0.01
CA TYR A 70 -14.20 0.70 0.44
C TYR A 70 -14.69 1.80 -0.50
N SER A 71 -15.99 1.95 -0.60
CA SER A 71 -16.55 2.98 -1.44
C SER A 71 -16.09 4.35 -0.98
N ARG A 72 -15.47 5.09 -1.87
CA ARG A 72 -14.99 6.42 -1.56
C ARG A 72 -15.94 7.51 -1.97
N ASN A 73 -17.05 7.12 -2.58
CA ASN A 73 -17.95 8.04 -3.03
C ASN A 73 -18.94 8.33 -2.03
N CYS A 74 -18.82 8.01 -0.95
CA CYS A 74 -19.71 8.21 0.01
C CYS A 74 -20.44 9.45 -0.09
N SER A 75 -20.53 9.92 -0.73
CA SER A 75 -21.10 11.13 -0.84
C SER A 75 -22.21 11.44 -0.08
N LYS A 76 -21.70 10.97 -0.09
CA LYS A 76 -22.09 11.22 0.40
C LYS A 76 -22.43 11.63 0.77
#